data_00400420b5ba2ecdf506544b61d328ea
#
_entry.id   00400420b5ba2ecdf506544b61d328ea
#
_cell.length_a   1.000
_cell.length_b   1.000
_cell.length_c   1.000
_cell.angle_alpha   90.00
_cell.angle_beta   90.00
_cell.angle_gamma   90.00
#
_symmetry.space_group_name_H-M   'P 1'
#
loop_
_entity.id
_entity.type
_entity.pdbx_description
1 polymer ?
#
loop_
_entity_poly.entity_id
_entity_poly.type
_entity_poly.pdbx_seq_one_letter_code
_entity_poly.pdbx_strand_id
1 'polypeptide(L)'
;MERLQNIIAHAGVASRRGAAELVESGAVTVDGVVVREPGARFGEDAVVRVHGRRIAAVERKRTIVLYKPMGVLSTMSDPFGGETVASLVRTPERLVPVGRLDRDSEGLLLMSNDGDLVNRLTHPRFEHRKTYVVKTAGRWSDEKLALLRSPLTLDDGYTIRPVPVEVIRAQTDNTQLLKFVLKEGRKRQIRKMCSAAHLVVLSLKRVAVGDFELPSDLAPGKWRDLTADEIASHFR
;
A
#
# COMPACT_ATOMS: atom_id res chain seq x y z
N MET A 1 -25.93 -6.78 -5.18
CA MET A 1 -25.78 -7.74 -4.06
C MET A 1 -24.31 -7.91 -3.71
N GLU A 2 -23.94 -7.71 -2.45
CA GLU A 2 -22.57 -7.74 -1.93
C GLU A 2 -22.40 -8.86 -0.88
N ARG A 3 -21.15 -9.36 -0.70
CA ARG A 3 -20.86 -10.39 0.31
C ARG A 3 -20.96 -9.79 1.71
N LEU A 4 -21.57 -10.52 2.67
CA LEU A 4 -21.80 -10.05 4.04
C LEU A 4 -20.52 -9.58 4.74
N GLN A 5 -19.42 -10.34 4.62
CA GLN A 5 -18.13 -9.93 5.17
C GLN A 5 -17.59 -8.60 4.58
N ASN A 6 -17.93 -8.29 3.32
CA ASN A 6 -17.54 -7.02 2.71
C ASN A 6 -18.41 -5.88 3.23
N ILE A 7 -19.74 -6.08 3.36
CA ILE A 7 -20.67 -5.10 3.94
C ILE A 7 -20.18 -4.68 5.33
N ILE A 8 -19.82 -5.65 6.19
CA ILE A 8 -19.32 -5.39 7.54
C ILE A 8 -17.97 -4.65 7.50
N ALA A 9 -17.09 -5.02 6.57
CA ALA A 9 -15.79 -4.38 6.43
C ALA A 9 -15.91 -2.95 5.89
N HIS A 10 -16.82 -2.69 4.93
CA HIS A 10 -17.08 -1.36 4.38
C HIS A 10 -17.79 -0.44 5.38
N ALA A 11 -18.53 -1.01 6.34
CA ALA A 11 -19.07 -0.28 7.47
C ALA A 11 -18.02 0.05 8.56
N GLY A 12 -16.74 -0.25 8.35
CA GLY A 12 -15.66 0.06 9.28
C GLY A 12 -15.57 -0.81 10.53
N VAL A 13 -16.49 -1.79 10.69
CA VAL A 13 -16.61 -2.60 11.93
C VAL A 13 -15.39 -3.50 12.14
N ALA A 14 -14.91 -4.17 11.08
CA ALA A 14 -13.78 -5.10 11.17
C ALA A 14 -13.00 -5.17 9.85
N SER A 15 -11.86 -5.88 9.84
CA SER A 15 -11.23 -6.30 8.59
C SER A 15 -12.11 -7.32 7.87
N ARG A 16 -11.88 -7.58 6.56
CA ARG A 16 -12.61 -8.65 5.85
C ARG A 16 -12.50 -10.02 6.55
N ARG A 17 -11.32 -10.35 7.09
CA ARG A 17 -11.11 -11.60 7.87
C ARG A 17 -11.83 -11.55 9.20
N GLY A 18 -11.68 -10.48 9.98
CA GLY A 18 -12.43 -10.31 11.24
C GLY A 18 -13.95 -10.27 11.02
N ALA A 19 -14.43 -9.71 9.90
CA ALA A 19 -15.83 -9.75 9.52
C ALA A 19 -16.30 -11.19 9.22
N ALA A 20 -15.47 -12.00 8.55
CA ALA A 20 -15.75 -13.42 8.34
C ALA A 20 -15.85 -14.18 9.67
N GLU A 21 -14.91 -13.98 10.58
CA GLU A 21 -14.92 -14.57 11.93
C GLU A 21 -16.17 -14.17 12.73
N LEU A 22 -16.59 -12.89 12.65
CA LEU A 22 -17.85 -12.43 13.28
C LEU A 22 -19.09 -13.13 12.70
N VAL A 23 -19.13 -13.36 11.39
CA VAL A 23 -20.24 -14.07 10.75
C VAL A 23 -20.24 -15.54 11.17
N GLU A 24 -19.11 -16.22 11.09
CA GLU A 24 -18.96 -17.64 11.46
C GLU A 24 -19.32 -17.90 12.92
N SER A 25 -18.95 -16.99 13.83
CA SER A 25 -19.31 -17.08 15.25
C SER A 25 -20.80 -16.90 15.53
N GLY A 26 -21.59 -16.40 14.55
CA GLY A 26 -23.02 -16.11 14.72
C GLY A 26 -23.30 -14.77 15.39
N ALA A 27 -22.33 -13.88 15.48
CA ALA A 27 -22.49 -12.53 16.02
C ALA A 27 -23.25 -11.58 15.08
N VAL A 28 -23.58 -12.04 13.86
CA VAL A 28 -24.19 -11.23 12.81
C VAL A 28 -25.61 -11.69 12.50
N THR A 29 -26.54 -10.74 12.42
CA THR A 29 -27.88 -10.97 11.91
C THR A 29 -28.15 -10.09 10.69
N VAL A 30 -28.90 -10.61 9.73
CA VAL A 30 -29.43 -9.87 8.59
C VAL A 30 -30.97 -10.02 8.62
N ASP A 31 -31.68 -8.91 8.62
CA ASP A 31 -33.14 -8.84 8.72
C ASP A 31 -33.68 -9.66 9.90
N GLY A 32 -32.95 -9.69 11.02
CA GLY A 32 -33.29 -10.40 12.23
C GLY A 32 -32.86 -11.87 12.27
N VAL A 33 -32.37 -12.44 11.18
CA VAL A 33 -31.94 -13.85 11.09
C VAL A 33 -30.41 -13.95 11.23
N VAL A 34 -29.95 -14.90 12.08
CA VAL A 34 -28.51 -15.17 12.25
C VAL A 34 -27.93 -15.77 10.96
N VAL A 35 -26.85 -15.18 10.44
CA VAL A 35 -26.13 -15.67 9.26
C VAL A 35 -24.74 -16.13 9.69
N ARG A 36 -24.34 -17.34 9.25
CA ARG A 36 -23.02 -17.94 9.57
C ARG A 36 -22.14 -18.17 8.34
N GLU A 37 -22.60 -17.76 7.16
CA GLU A 37 -21.85 -17.87 5.91
C GLU A 37 -21.31 -16.50 5.52
N PRO A 38 -19.98 -16.24 5.62
CA PRO A 38 -19.37 -14.94 5.30
C PRO A 38 -19.54 -14.54 3.83
N GLY A 39 -19.66 -15.54 2.94
CA GLY A 39 -19.84 -15.36 1.51
C GLY A 39 -21.27 -15.07 1.08
N ALA A 40 -22.26 -15.23 1.95
CA ALA A 40 -23.66 -14.93 1.67
C ALA A 40 -23.84 -13.51 1.15
N ARG A 41 -24.71 -13.32 0.14
CA ARG A 41 -24.88 -12.05 -0.57
C ARG A 41 -26.20 -11.40 -0.22
N PHE A 42 -26.15 -10.10 0.08
CA PHE A 42 -27.31 -9.30 0.44
C PHE A 42 -27.39 -8.02 -0.42
N GLY A 43 -28.60 -7.49 -0.54
CA GLY A 43 -28.87 -6.19 -1.19
C GLY A 43 -28.51 -5.02 -0.27
N GLU A 44 -28.58 -3.81 -0.84
CA GLU A 44 -28.29 -2.57 -0.11
C GLU A 44 -29.31 -2.27 0.99
N ASP A 45 -30.55 -2.78 0.85
CA ASP A 45 -31.64 -2.57 1.79
C ASP A 45 -31.59 -3.50 3.02
N ALA A 46 -30.71 -4.51 3.02
CA ALA A 46 -30.60 -5.47 4.10
C ALA A 46 -30.16 -4.82 5.42
N VAL A 47 -30.87 -5.07 6.49
CA VAL A 47 -30.56 -4.54 7.81
C VAL A 47 -29.57 -5.46 8.51
N VAL A 48 -28.29 -5.13 8.43
CA VAL A 48 -27.20 -5.88 9.06
C VAL A 48 -26.96 -5.38 10.49
N ARG A 49 -26.87 -6.32 11.44
CA ARG A 49 -26.50 -6.04 12.84
C ARG A 49 -25.31 -6.91 13.24
N VAL A 50 -24.39 -6.33 13.99
CA VAL A 50 -23.24 -7.02 14.59
C VAL A 50 -23.36 -6.86 16.11
N HIS A 51 -23.35 -7.98 16.85
CA HIS A 51 -23.62 -7.99 18.30
C HIS A 51 -24.90 -7.22 18.66
N GLY A 52 -25.97 -7.37 17.86
CA GLY A 52 -27.27 -6.70 18.05
C GLY A 52 -27.30 -5.23 17.64
N ARG A 53 -26.16 -4.57 17.36
CA ARG A 53 -26.10 -3.18 16.93
C ARG A 53 -26.20 -3.07 15.41
N ARG A 54 -27.11 -2.25 14.90
CA ARG A 54 -27.21 -1.96 13.47
C ARG A 54 -25.93 -1.25 13.02
N ILE A 55 -25.32 -1.76 11.95
CA ILE A 55 -24.17 -1.10 11.32
C ILE A 55 -24.66 -0.08 10.28
N ALA A 56 -23.90 1.01 10.09
CA ALA A 56 -24.16 1.97 9.01
C ALA A 56 -23.96 1.29 7.65
N ALA A 57 -24.76 1.66 6.66
CA ALA A 57 -24.70 1.04 5.34
C ALA A 57 -23.34 1.26 4.65
N VAL A 58 -22.76 2.45 4.78
CA VAL A 58 -21.43 2.78 4.20
C VAL A 58 -20.76 3.85 5.07
N GLU A 59 -19.52 3.64 5.44
CA GLU A 59 -18.66 4.66 6.03
C GLU A 59 -18.27 5.70 4.95
N ARG A 60 -18.18 6.99 5.32
CA ARG A 60 -17.73 8.03 4.39
C ARG A 60 -16.37 7.64 3.79
N LYS A 61 -16.30 7.57 2.46
CA LYS A 61 -15.04 7.31 1.77
C LYS A 61 -14.02 8.38 2.09
N ARG A 62 -12.86 7.95 2.55
CA ARG A 62 -11.74 8.82 2.90
C ARG A 62 -10.43 8.22 2.39
N THR A 63 -9.60 9.06 1.84
CA THR A 63 -8.26 8.68 1.39
C THR A 63 -7.27 9.74 1.87
N ILE A 64 -6.15 9.30 2.39
CA ILE A 64 -5.06 10.16 2.86
C ILE A 64 -3.75 9.80 2.18
N VAL A 65 -2.85 10.76 2.10
CA VAL A 65 -1.43 10.54 1.83
C VAL A 65 -0.65 10.62 3.15
N LEU A 66 0.13 9.60 3.41
CA LEU A 66 1.05 9.51 4.55
C LEU A 66 2.49 9.53 4.03
N TYR A 67 3.35 10.36 4.60
CA TYR A 67 4.79 10.13 4.47
C TYR A 67 5.20 9.08 5.50
N LYS A 68 5.21 7.81 5.09
CA LYS A 68 5.65 6.71 5.97
C LYS A 68 7.13 6.86 6.30
N PRO A 69 7.54 6.97 7.56
CA PRO A 69 8.94 6.98 7.93
C PRO A 69 9.55 5.58 7.89
N MET A 70 10.89 5.50 7.92
CA MET A 70 11.60 4.24 8.16
C MET A 70 11.26 3.68 9.54
N GLY A 71 11.37 2.36 9.71
CA GLY A 71 11.12 1.67 10.99
C GLY A 71 9.68 1.22 11.19
N VAL A 72 8.71 1.85 10.51
CA VAL A 72 7.27 1.60 10.65
C VAL A 72 6.78 0.56 9.64
N LEU A 73 5.89 -0.34 10.08
CA LEU A 73 5.29 -1.39 9.27
C LEU A 73 4.05 -0.89 8.52
N SER A 74 3.91 -1.24 7.23
CA SER A 74 2.72 -0.95 6.41
C SER A 74 1.58 -1.95 6.71
N THR A 75 1.13 -2.02 7.96
CA THR A 75 0.03 -2.88 8.44
C THR A 75 -0.80 -2.16 9.48
N MET A 76 -2.01 -2.65 9.75
CA MET A 76 -2.89 -2.10 10.78
C MET A 76 -2.60 -2.65 12.18
N SER A 77 -1.93 -3.79 12.26
CA SER A 77 -1.51 -4.39 13.54
C SER A 77 -0.26 -5.24 13.33
N ASP A 78 0.51 -5.41 14.40
CA ASP A 78 1.65 -6.31 14.44
C ASP A 78 1.61 -7.10 15.76
N PRO A 79 1.55 -8.46 15.72
CA PRO A 79 1.50 -9.30 16.92
C PRO A 79 2.81 -9.24 17.73
N PHE A 80 3.90 -8.77 17.13
CA PHE A 80 5.21 -8.65 17.78
C PHE A 80 5.47 -7.26 18.37
N GLY A 81 4.45 -6.37 18.37
CA GLY A 81 4.54 -5.04 19.00
C GLY A 81 5.34 -4.01 18.21
N GLY A 82 5.63 -4.27 16.93
CA GLY A 82 6.29 -3.29 16.06
C GLY A 82 5.38 -2.09 15.74
N GLU A 83 5.99 -0.92 15.60
CA GLU A 83 5.27 0.29 15.21
C GLU A 83 4.68 0.13 13.81
N THR A 84 3.40 0.50 13.66
CA THR A 84 2.65 0.33 12.41
C THR A 84 2.11 1.67 11.91
N VAL A 85 1.69 1.73 10.66
CA VAL A 85 1.04 2.94 10.11
C VAL A 85 -0.26 3.31 10.83
N ALA A 86 -0.90 2.36 11.51
CA ALA A 86 -2.08 2.62 12.32
C ALA A 86 -1.79 3.49 13.54
N SER A 87 -0.58 3.45 14.10
CA SER A 87 -0.19 4.32 15.22
C SER A 87 0.02 5.77 14.78
N LEU A 88 0.40 5.98 13.51
CA LEU A 88 0.65 7.32 12.95
C LEU A 88 -0.64 8.01 12.49
N VAL A 89 -1.64 7.23 12.06
CA VAL A 89 -2.87 7.75 11.46
C VAL A 89 -4.04 7.48 12.38
N ARG A 90 -4.45 8.52 13.10
CA ARG A 90 -5.61 8.47 14.02
C ARG A 90 -6.79 9.18 13.36
N THR A 91 -7.73 8.41 12.86
CA THR A 91 -8.97 8.89 12.24
C THR A 91 -10.16 8.12 12.79
N PRO A 92 -11.38 8.71 12.80
CA PRO A 92 -12.60 7.96 13.15
C PRO A 92 -12.84 6.78 12.21
N GLU A 93 -12.58 6.99 10.91
CA GLU A 93 -12.74 5.98 9.88
C GLU A 93 -11.56 4.98 9.90
N ARG A 94 -11.89 3.73 9.61
CA ARG A 94 -10.89 2.66 9.52
C ARG A 94 -10.19 2.66 8.16
N LEU A 95 -9.09 3.40 8.05
CA LEU A 95 -8.26 3.40 6.84
C LEU A 95 -7.30 2.21 6.81
N VAL A 96 -7.06 1.66 5.62
CA VAL A 96 -6.07 0.61 5.40
C VAL A 96 -5.00 1.08 4.40
N PRO A 97 -3.75 0.60 4.50
CA PRO A 97 -2.70 0.99 3.56
C PRO A 97 -3.00 0.48 2.15
N VAL A 98 -2.83 1.35 1.16
CA VAL A 98 -2.95 1.06 -0.27
C VAL A 98 -1.60 0.55 -0.78
N GLY A 99 -1.44 -0.76 -0.77
CA GLY A 99 -0.15 -1.39 -1.00
C GLY A 99 0.75 -1.27 0.23
N ARG A 100 2.04 -1.49 0.00
CA ARG A 100 3.01 -1.56 1.10
C ARG A 100 4.33 -0.90 0.73
N LEU A 101 5.02 -0.40 1.73
CA LEU A 101 6.45 -0.14 1.77
C LEU A 101 7.07 -1.05 2.83
N ASP A 102 8.27 -1.53 2.58
CA ASP A 102 9.01 -2.31 3.57
C ASP A 102 9.31 -1.46 4.81
N ARG A 103 9.61 -2.11 5.95
CA ARG A 103 9.93 -1.44 7.20
C ARG A 103 11.11 -0.47 7.06
N ASP A 104 12.12 -0.87 6.29
CA ASP A 104 13.34 -0.11 6.01
C ASP A 104 13.23 0.82 4.79
N SER A 105 12.01 1.09 4.31
CA SER A 105 11.71 2.00 3.22
C SER A 105 10.79 3.12 3.71
N GLU A 106 10.88 4.29 3.08
CA GLU A 106 10.13 5.48 3.45
C GLU A 106 9.37 6.10 2.27
N GLY A 107 8.60 7.14 2.54
CA GLY A 107 7.97 7.99 1.53
C GLY A 107 6.46 7.78 1.38
N LEU A 108 5.95 8.05 0.19
CA LEU A 108 4.53 8.11 -0.10
C LEU A 108 3.83 6.77 0.12
N LEU A 109 2.88 6.75 1.04
CA LEU A 109 1.94 5.66 1.24
C LEU A 109 0.53 6.24 1.30
N LEU A 110 -0.36 5.75 0.46
CA LEU A 110 -1.78 6.07 0.55
C LEU A 110 -2.46 5.15 1.56
N MET A 111 -3.45 5.67 2.27
CA MET A 111 -4.36 4.87 3.10
C MET A 111 -5.80 5.25 2.77
N SER A 112 -6.70 4.25 2.69
CA SER A 112 -8.09 4.48 2.30
C SER A 112 -9.03 3.44 2.90
N ASN A 113 -10.31 3.81 3.06
CA ASN A 113 -11.41 2.87 3.28
C ASN A 113 -12.21 2.61 1.99
N ASP A 114 -11.85 3.24 0.86
CA ASP A 114 -12.44 2.93 -0.44
C ASP A 114 -11.81 1.66 -1.04
N GLY A 115 -12.48 0.53 -0.89
CA GLY A 115 -12.01 -0.78 -1.36
C GLY A 115 -11.80 -0.85 -2.88
N ASP A 116 -12.55 -0.10 -3.68
CA ASP A 116 -12.41 -0.05 -5.14
C ASP A 116 -11.16 0.69 -5.52
N LEU A 117 -10.88 1.83 -4.87
CA LEU A 117 -9.64 2.58 -5.04
C LEU A 117 -8.44 1.73 -4.63
N VAL A 118 -8.50 1.08 -3.45
CA VAL A 118 -7.44 0.18 -2.96
C VAL A 118 -7.15 -0.92 -3.98
N ASN A 119 -8.19 -1.58 -4.49
CA ASN A 119 -8.03 -2.64 -5.48
C ASN A 119 -7.41 -2.11 -6.77
N ARG A 120 -7.91 -1.00 -7.30
CA ARG A 120 -7.41 -0.37 -8.52
C ARG A 120 -5.93 -0.01 -8.42
N LEU A 121 -5.49 0.59 -7.32
CA LEU A 121 -4.11 1.02 -7.13
C LEU A 121 -3.12 -0.11 -6.78
N THR A 122 -3.63 -1.25 -6.29
CA THR A 122 -2.75 -2.35 -5.83
C THR A 122 -2.74 -3.56 -6.75
N HIS A 123 -3.81 -3.78 -7.52
CA HIS A 123 -3.91 -4.97 -8.34
C HIS A 123 -2.97 -4.91 -9.56
N PRO A 124 -2.15 -5.93 -9.81
CA PRO A 124 -1.11 -5.93 -10.85
C PRO A 124 -1.61 -5.60 -12.27
N ARG A 125 -2.89 -5.94 -12.59
CA ARG A 125 -3.47 -5.68 -13.92
C ARG A 125 -3.51 -4.22 -14.33
N PHE A 126 -3.49 -3.29 -13.36
CA PHE A 126 -3.57 -1.85 -13.65
C PHE A 126 -2.20 -1.20 -13.82
N GLU A 127 -1.11 -1.91 -13.57
CA GLU A 127 0.28 -1.49 -13.80
C GLU A 127 0.62 -0.05 -13.32
N HIS A 128 0.02 0.41 -12.21
CA HIS A 128 0.31 1.73 -11.68
C HIS A 128 1.80 1.91 -11.39
N ARG A 129 2.39 2.92 -12.02
CA ARG A 129 3.79 3.27 -11.83
C ARG A 129 4.06 3.71 -10.40
N LYS A 130 5.19 3.29 -9.87
CA LYS A 130 5.69 3.68 -8.55
C LYS A 130 7.11 4.18 -8.74
N THR A 131 7.35 5.45 -8.42
CA THR A 131 8.65 6.09 -8.59
C THR A 131 9.38 6.11 -7.25
N TYR A 132 10.63 5.68 -7.30
CA TYR A 132 11.49 5.63 -6.13
C TYR A 132 12.78 6.40 -6.37
N VAL A 133 13.24 7.11 -5.34
CA VAL A 133 14.58 7.68 -5.26
C VAL A 133 15.37 6.81 -4.27
N VAL A 134 16.52 6.32 -4.72
CA VAL A 134 17.31 5.32 -4.01
C VAL A 134 18.74 5.82 -3.90
N LYS A 135 19.24 5.99 -2.68
CA LYS A 135 20.66 6.22 -2.44
C LYS A 135 21.36 4.87 -2.32
N THR A 136 22.39 4.66 -3.14
CA THR A 136 23.18 3.43 -3.12
C THR A 136 24.65 3.75 -2.84
N ALA A 137 25.38 2.79 -2.29
CA ALA A 137 26.81 2.80 -2.16
C ALA A 137 27.41 1.66 -2.98
N GLY A 138 28.65 1.86 -3.46
CA GLY A 138 29.43 0.91 -4.22
C GLY A 138 30.00 1.56 -5.47
N ARG A 139 31.08 0.98 -6.00
CA ARG A 139 31.72 1.49 -7.23
C ARG A 139 30.71 1.51 -8.38
N TRP A 140 30.48 2.68 -8.95
CA TRP A 140 29.57 2.88 -10.07
C TRP A 140 30.23 2.53 -11.41
N SER A 141 29.43 2.04 -12.36
CA SER A 141 29.82 1.93 -13.77
C SER A 141 28.57 1.89 -14.67
N ASP A 142 28.78 2.16 -15.97
CA ASP A 142 27.69 2.11 -16.96
C ASP A 142 27.15 0.69 -17.18
N GLU A 143 28.01 -0.34 -16.99
CA GLU A 143 27.60 -1.75 -17.06
C GLU A 143 26.57 -2.07 -15.95
N LYS A 144 26.75 -1.52 -14.75
CA LYS A 144 25.78 -1.68 -13.66
C LYS A 144 24.44 -1.01 -13.98
N LEU A 145 24.47 0.17 -14.62
CA LEU A 145 23.26 0.83 -15.07
C LEU A 145 22.55 -0.01 -16.14
N ALA A 146 23.30 -0.54 -17.11
CA ALA A 146 22.76 -1.42 -18.14
C ALA A 146 22.15 -2.68 -17.53
N LEU A 147 22.79 -3.30 -16.54
CA LEU A 147 22.27 -4.44 -15.81
C LEU A 147 20.95 -4.11 -15.10
N LEU A 148 20.88 -2.98 -14.38
CA LEU A 148 19.67 -2.55 -13.66
C LEU A 148 18.49 -2.27 -14.61
N ARG A 149 18.75 -1.91 -15.87
CA ARG A 149 17.74 -1.65 -16.92
C ARG A 149 17.32 -2.89 -17.70
N SER A 150 18.08 -3.96 -17.58
CA SER A 150 17.84 -5.22 -18.32
C SER A 150 16.88 -6.14 -17.58
N PRO A 151 16.29 -7.15 -18.26
CA PRO A 151 15.63 -8.26 -17.58
C PRO A 151 16.59 -8.89 -16.57
N LEU A 152 16.17 -9.06 -15.33
CA LEU A 152 17.03 -9.59 -14.27
C LEU A 152 16.32 -10.71 -13.52
N THR A 153 16.96 -11.88 -13.44
CA THR A 153 16.46 -12.98 -12.63
C THR A 153 16.87 -12.78 -11.18
N LEU A 154 15.88 -12.68 -10.30
CA LEU A 154 16.09 -12.48 -8.88
C LEU A 154 16.44 -13.82 -8.18
N ASP A 155 16.86 -13.75 -6.93
CA ASP A 155 17.24 -14.88 -6.08
C ASP A 155 16.10 -15.90 -5.85
N ASP A 156 14.85 -15.50 -6.07
CA ASP A 156 13.66 -16.35 -6.01
C ASP A 156 13.28 -17.01 -7.36
N GLY A 157 14.16 -16.89 -8.38
CA GLY A 157 13.99 -17.45 -9.72
C GLY A 157 13.07 -16.65 -10.64
N TYR A 158 12.47 -15.55 -10.15
CA TYR A 158 11.62 -14.72 -10.99
C TYR A 158 12.43 -13.73 -11.83
N THR A 159 12.14 -13.69 -13.12
CA THR A 159 12.73 -12.70 -14.05
C THR A 159 11.85 -11.48 -14.13
N ILE A 160 12.36 -10.35 -13.62
CA ILE A 160 11.72 -9.04 -13.74
C ILE A 160 11.87 -8.49 -15.16
N ARG A 161 10.86 -7.73 -15.59
CA ARG A 161 10.91 -7.00 -16.86
C ARG A 161 11.90 -5.83 -16.76
N PRO A 162 12.38 -5.29 -17.90
CA PRO A 162 13.18 -4.07 -17.92
C PRO A 162 12.55 -2.95 -17.10
N VAL A 163 13.36 -2.33 -16.25
CA VAL A 163 12.92 -1.24 -15.36
C VAL A 163 13.62 0.05 -15.81
N PRO A 164 12.87 1.16 -16.03
CA PRO A 164 13.49 2.46 -16.19
C PRO A 164 14.29 2.86 -14.95
N VAL A 165 15.59 3.05 -15.13
CA VAL A 165 16.51 3.51 -14.08
C VAL A 165 17.31 4.70 -14.61
N GLU A 166 17.33 5.80 -13.84
CA GLU A 166 18.05 7.01 -14.17
C GLU A 166 19.04 7.35 -13.06
N VAL A 167 20.22 7.85 -13.43
CA VAL A 167 21.18 8.41 -12.48
C VAL A 167 20.82 9.87 -12.26
N ILE A 168 20.31 10.21 -11.08
CA ILE A 168 20.02 11.61 -10.70
C ILE A 168 21.34 12.32 -10.36
N ARG A 169 22.22 11.64 -9.60
CA ARG A 169 23.52 12.15 -9.19
C ARG A 169 24.47 10.99 -8.88
N ALA A 170 25.68 11.08 -9.41
CA ALA A 170 26.82 10.28 -8.96
C ALA A 170 27.74 11.17 -8.11
N GLN A 171 28.25 10.65 -7.00
CA GLN A 171 29.13 11.38 -6.08
C GLN A 171 30.52 10.75 -6.04
N THR A 172 31.49 11.52 -5.63
CA THR A 172 32.90 11.10 -5.55
C THR A 172 33.21 10.10 -4.43
N ASP A 173 32.29 9.98 -3.44
CA ASP A 173 32.36 9.05 -2.30
C ASP A 173 31.83 7.65 -2.61
N ASN A 174 31.75 7.26 -3.88
CA ASN A 174 31.13 6.02 -4.35
C ASN A 174 29.64 5.87 -3.94
N THR A 175 28.93 6.96 -3.74
CA THR A 175 27.48 6.93 -3.59
C THR A 175 26.78 7.47 -4.85
N GLN A 176 25.59 6.95 -5.12
CA GLN A 176 24.74 7.36 -6.24
C GLN A 176 23.33 7.59 -5.78
N LEU A 177 22.65 8.53 -6.42
CA LEU A 177 21.22 8.75 -6.30
C LEU A 177 20.56 8.31 -7.61
N LEU A 178 19.75 7.25 -7.52
CA LEU A 178 19.12 6.62 -8.66
C LEU A 178 17.60 6.79 -8.56
N LYS A 179 16.95 6.98 -9.72
CA LYS A 179 15.49 6.97 -9.85
C LYS A 179 15.08 5.67 -10.52
N PHE A 180 14.17 4.93 -9.87
CA PHE A 180 13.55 3.72 -10.40
C PHE A 180 12.07 3.97 -10.65
N VAL A 181 11.54 3.47 -11.77
CA VAL A 181 10.10 3.51 -12.08
C VAL A 181 9.60 2.08 -12.25
N LEU A 182 8.86 1.57 -11.26
CA LEU A 182 8.31 0.22 -11.27
C LEU A 182 6.84 0.21 -11.62
N LYS A 183 6.39 -0.73 -12.45
CA LYS A 183 4.98 -1.06 -12.70
C LYS A 183 4.49 -2.22 -11.84
N GLU A 184 5.38 -2.99 -11.27
CA GLU A 184 5.11 -4.09 -10.34
C GLU A 184 5.71 -3.79 -8.95
N GLY A 185 5.42 -4.61 -7.96
CA GLY A 185 5.92 -4.40 -6.59
C GLY A 185 6.23 -5.73 -5.91
N ARG A 186 7.28 -6.41 -6.36
CA ARG A 186 7.73 -7.64 -5.69
C ARG A 186 8.45 -7.34 -4.38
N LYS A 187 8.42 -8.31 -3.47
CA LYS A 187 9.07 -8.20 -2.16
C LYS A 187 10.54 -7.79 -2.33
N ARG A 188 10.89 -6.60 -1.83
CA ARG A 188 12.24 -6.03 -1.83
C ARG A 188 12.90 -5.94 -3.23
N GLN A 189 12.12 -5.77 -4.29
CA GLN A 189 12.58 -5.84 -5.68
C GLN A 189 13.79 -4.94 -5.95
N ILE A 190 13.72 -3.64 -5.64
CA ILE A 190 14.82 -2.69 -5.89
C ILE A 190 16.10 -3.10 -5.13
N ARG A 191 15.96 -3.58 -3.88
CA ARG A 191 17.12 -4.02 -3.09
C ARG A 191 17.77 -5.27 -3.68
N LYS A 192 16.99 -6.21 -4.21
CA LYS A 192 17.49 -7.39 -4.92
C LYS A 192 18.18 -6.99 -6.23
N MET A 193 17.60 -6.07 -7.00
CA MET A 193 18.22 -5.53 -8.21
C MET A 193 19.57 -4.85 -7.91
N CYS A 194 19.61 -3.99 -6.91
CA CYS A 194 20.86 -3.33 -6.50
C CYS A 194 21.90 -4.34 -6.01
N SER A 195 21.50 -5.35 -5.24
CA SER A 195 22.38 -6.43 -4.78
C SER A 195 22.99 -7.19 -5.95
N ALA A 196 22.21 -7.54 -6.97
CA ALA A 196 22.70 -8.20 -8.19
C ALA A 196 23.69 -7.33 -8.98
N ALA A 197 23.57 -6.00 -8.90
CA ALA A 197 24.54 -5.05 -9.46
C ALA A 197 25.71 -4.73 -8.50
N HIS A 198 25.87 -5.47 -7.39
CA HIS A 198 26.86 -5.20 -6.35
C HIS A 198 26.81 -3.76 -5.83
N LEU A 199 25.58 -3.28 -5.56
CA LEU A 199 25.31 -1.98 -4.94
C LEU A 199 24.54 -2.20 -3.64
N VAL A 200 24.90 -1.44 -2.60
CA VAL A 200 24.24 -1.46 -1.29
C VAL A 200 23.22 -0.33 -1.24
N VAL A 201 21.96 -0.63 -0.96
CA VAL A 201 20.91 0.39 -0.77
C VAL A 201 21.02 1.02 0.60
N LEU A 202 21.41 2.30 0.66
CA LEU A 202 21.50 3.09 1.89
C LEU A 202 20.15 3.68 2.30
N SER A 203 19.38 4.20 1.33
CA SER A 203 18.00 4.65 1.56
C SER A 203 17.13 4.37 0.35
N LEU A 204 15.84 4.14 0.59
CA LEU A 204 14.83 3.90 -0.45
C LEU A 204 13.57 4.68 -0.11
N LYS A 205 13.26 5.68 -0.93
CA LYS A 205 12.12 6.57 -0.76
C LYS A 205 11.18 6.46 -1.96
N ARG A 206 9.91 6.09 -1.73
CA ARG A 206 8.88 6.20 -2.77
C ARG A 206 8.41 7.65 -2.86
N VAL A 207 8.63 8.27 -4.01
CA VAL A 207 8.31 9.67 -4.24
C VAL A 207 7.03 9.89 -5.02
N ALA A 208 6.54 8.86 -5.76
CA ALA A 208 5.28 8.98 -6.48
C ALA A 208 4.56 7.63 -6.65
N VAL A 209 3.23 7.70 -6.81
CA VAL A 209 2.33 6.60 -7.24
C VAL A 209 1.46 7.13 -8.36
N GLY A 210 1.52 6.51 -9.55
CA GLY A 210 0.98 7.13 -10.76
C GLY A 210 1.66 8.46 -11.03
N ASP A 211 0.86 9.47 -11.23
CA ASP A 211 1.30 10.86 -11.43
C ASP A 211 1.17 11.71 -10.14
N PHE A 212 0.75 11.09 -9.02
CA PHE A 212 0.67 11.76 -7.73
C PHE A 212 2.02 11.68 -7.00
N GLU A 213 2.61 12.85 -6.76
CA GLU A 213 3.90 12.98 -6.07
C GLU A 213 3.71 13.16 -4.56
N LEU A 214 4.72 12.75 -3.79
CA LEU A 214 4.79 13.03 -2.36
C LEU A 214 4.87 14.55 -2.15
N PRO A 215 3.89 15.16 -1.46
CA PRO A 215 3.94 16.60 -1.19
C PRO A 215 5.24 17.01 -0.51
N SER A 216 5.89 18.05 -1.03
CA SER A 216 7.22 18.51 -0.54
C SER A 216 7.19 19.07 0.87
N ASP A 217 6.03 19.56 1.30
CA ASP A 217 5.75 20.11 2.63
C ASP A 217 5.35 19.04 3.67
N LEU A 218 5.13 17.80 3.22
CA LEU A 218 4.72 16.71 4.11
C LEU A 218 5.94 16.08 4.78
N ALA A 219 6.09 16.29 6.08
CA ALA A 219 7.19 15.72 6.86
C ALA A 219 7.00 14.21 7.14
N PRO A 220 8.09 13.44 7.38
CA PRO A 220 8.00 12.03 7.79
C PRO A 220 7.09 11.83 9.00
N GLY A 221 6.21 10.83 8.96
CA GLY A 221 5.20 10.52 9.97
C GLY A 221 3.95 11.39 9.90
N LYS A 222 3.91 12.41 9.04
CA LYS A 222 2.73 13.26 8.85
C LYS A 222 1.88 12.77 7.68
N TRP A 223 0.60 13.14 7.73
CA TRP A 223 -0.38 12.80 6.70
C TRP A 223 -1.35 13.95 6.48
N ARG A 224 -2.01 13.96 5.34
CA ARG A 224 -3.16 14.84 5.04
C ARG A 224 -4.21 14.11 4.21
N ASP A 225 -5.42 14.62 4.23
CA ASP A 225 -6.48 14.15 3.35
C ASP A 225 -6.14 14.45 1.87
N LEU A 226 -6.60 13.57 0.99
CA LEU A 226 -6.70 13.84 -0.43
C LEU A 226 -8.11 14.35 -0.74
N THR A 227 -8.17 15.37 -1.58
CA THR A 227 -9.45 15.89 -2.08
C THR A 227 -10.03 14.93 -3.12
N ALA A 228 -11.34 15.04 -3.38
CA ALA A 228 -11.98 14.27 -4.45
C ALA A 228 -11.37 14.56 -5.82
N ASP A 229 -10.97 15.80 -6.07
CA ASP A 229 -10.32 16.22 -7.33
C ASP A 229 -8.92 15.62 -7.48
N GLU A 230 -8.12 15.57 -6.40
CA GLU A 230 -6.81 14.89 -6.42
C GLU A 230 -6.98 13.39 -6.72
N ILE A 231 -7.97 12.73 -6.10
CA ILE A 231 -8.25 11.32 -6.36
C ILE A 231 -8.69 11.12 -7.82
N ALA A 232 -9.57 11.97 -8.32
CA ALA A 232 -10.09 11.86 -9.69
C ALA A 232 -9.04 12.17 -10.75
N SER A 233 -8.11 13.09 -10.51
CA SER A 233 -7.06 13.49 -11.47
C SER A 233 -5.90 12.50 -11.52
N HIS A 234 -5.51 11.92 -10.40
CA HIS A 234 -4.28 11.11 -10.32
C HIS A 234 -4.52 9.59 -10.30
N PHE A 235 -5.75 9.13 -9.97
CA PHE A 235 -6.01 7.70 -9.70
C PHE A 235 -7.23 7.14 -10.46
N ARG A 236 -7.46 7.62 -11.68
CA ARG A 236 -8.52 7.12 -12.59
C ARG A 236 -8.24 5.72 -13.13
#